data_0a3d0330e8ea6e0614301d2d50c155b5
#
_entry.id   0a3d0330e8ea6e0614301d2d50c155b5
#
_cell.length_a   1.000
_cell.length_b   1.000
_cell.length_c   1.000
_cell.angle_alpha   90.00
_cell.angle_beta   90.00
_cell.angle_gamma   90.00
#
_symmetry.space_group_name_H-M   'P 1'
#
loop_
_entity.id
_entity.type
_entity.pdbx_description
1 polymer ?
#
loop_
_entity_poly.entity_id
_entity_poly.type
_entity_poly.pdbx_seq_one_letter_code
_entity_poly.pdbx_strand_id
1 'polypeptide(L)'
;MVGAKGVLAALALSPAFVSAGALAQNGYSFTDAANSAVHYDVAPAKPAMSCVSVANLATAETTIISVRTVPEADGVPEHCRVTGLIQPEIRFELNLPIKWNRRFYMHGNGGFAGEAPEFGSRPTIRANALKQGFAAA
;
A
#
# COMPACT_ATOMS: atom_id res chain seq x y z
N MET A 1 -55.03 19.43 67.89
CA MET A 1 -54.28 20.22 66.83
C MET A 1 -52.97 19.53 66.62
N VAL A 2 -52.86 18.78 65.52
CA VAL A 2 -51.69 17.94 65.20
C VAL A 2 -50.97 18.54 64.06
N GLY A 3 -49.73 19.00 64.29
CA GLY A 3 -48.88 19.58 63.25
C GLY A 3 -48.12 18.51 62.48
N ALA A 4 -48.36 18.40 61.17
CA ALA A 4 -47.63 17.54 60.27
C ALA A 4 -46.27 18.17 59.87
N LYS A 5 -45.17 17.50 60.23
CA LYS A 5 -43.83 17.85 59.76
C LYS A 5 -43.56 17.13 58.43
N GLY A 6 -43.50 17.91 57.35
CA GLY A 6 -43.10 17.39 56.05
C GLY A 6 -41.61 17.16 56.01
N VAL A 7 -41.21 15.94 55.62
CA VAL A 7 -39.82 15.54 55.36
C VAL A 7 -39.55 15.76 53.86
N LEU A 8 -38.72 16.73 53.54
CA LEU A 8 -38.19 16.91 52.17
C LEU A 8 -37.07 15.92 51.95
N ALA A 9 -37.30 14.92 51.09
CA ALA A 9 -36.26 14.02 50.59
C ALA A 9 -35.51 14.71 49.45
N ALA A 10 -34.25 15.05 49.68
CA ALA A 10 -33.34 15.52 48.64
C ALA A 10 -32.87 14.35 47.77
N LEU A 11 -33.32 14.35 46.52
CA LEU A 11 -32.73 13.42 45.52
C LEU A 11 -31.35 13.94 45.14
N ALA A 12 -30.30 13.21 45.51
CA ALA A 12 -28.93 13.41 45.03
C ALA A 12 -28.82 12.81 43.64
N LEU A 13 -28.72 13.66 42.60
CA LEU A 13 -28.32 13.26 41.27
C LEU A 13 -26.79 12.99 41.30
N SER A 14 -26.40 11.77 41.24
CA SER A 14 -25.01 11.40 41.00
C SER A 14 -24.68 11.62 39.51
N PRO A 15 -23.63 12.38 39.15
CA PRO A 15 -23.17 12.43 37.78
C PRO A 15 -22.55 11.10 37.38
N ALA A 16 -23.15 10.42 36.41
CA ALA A 16 -22.57 9.26 35.77
C ALA A 16 -21.36 9.74 34.92
N PHE A 17 -20.16 9.46 35.41
CA PHE A 17 -18.96 9.58 34.59
C PHE A 17 -19.01 8.54 33.47
N VAL A 18 -19.40 8.96 32.29
CA VAL A 18 -19.20 8.20 31.07
C VAL A 18 -17.69 8.22 30.81
N SER A 19 -17.01 7.14 31.18
CA SER A 19 -15.64 6.90 30.75
C SER A 19 -15.67 6.74 29.24
N ALA A 20 -15.28 7.78 28.50
CA ALA A 20 -14.94 7.66 27.10
C ALA A 20 -13.71 6.72 27.03
N GLY A 21 -13.97 5.45 26.77
CA GLY A 21 -12.92 4.49 26.45
C GLY A 21 -12.16 5.05 25.26
N ALA A 22 -10.92 5.46 25.48
CA ALA A 22 -9.99 5.73 24.40
C ALA A 22 -9.85 4.41 23.63
N LEU A 23 -10.55 4.29 22.50
CA LEU A 23 -10.29 3.26 21.50
C LEU A 23 -8.86 3.51 21.06
N ALA A 24 -7.93 2.71 21.56
CA ALA A 24 -6.60 2.64 21.00
C ALA A 24 -6.78 2.24 19.54
N GLN A 25 -6.76 3.22 18.67
CA GLN A 25 -6.69 2.98 17.24
C GLN A 25 -5.33 2.34 16.99
N ASN A 26 -5.30 1.03 16.87
CA ASN A 26 -4.19 0.32 16.27
C ASN A 26 -4.21 0.69 14.78
N GLY A 27 -3.73 1.90 14.52
CA GLY A 27 -3.81 2.53 13.20
C GLY A 27 -2.75 2.01 12.24
N TYR A 28 -2.76 0.72 11.98
CA TYR A 28 -2.21 0.25 10.72
C TYR A 28 -3.28 0.46 9.66
N SER A 29 -3.05 1.37 8.73
CA SER A 29 -3.96 1.75 7.64
C SER A 29 -4.40 0.58 6.73
N PHE A 30 -3.93 -0.63 7.00
CA PHE A 30 -4.27 -1.86 6.30
C PHE A 30 -5.39 -2.67 6.95
N THR A 31 -5.72 -2.42 8.23
CA THR A 31 -6.71 -3.19 8.97
C THR A 31 -8.11 -2.63 8.89
N ASP A 32 -8.23 -1.36 8.56
CA ASP A 32 -9.50 -0.67 8.39
C ASP A 32 -9.48 0.27 7.19
N ALA A 33 -9.85 -0.27 6.02
CA ALA A 33 -9.89 0.49 4.78
C ALA A 33 -10.92 1.63 4.80
N ALA A 34 -11.95 1.55 5.62
CA ALA A 34 -12.99 2.58 5.72
C ALA A 34 -12.48 3.85 6.43
N ASN A 35 -11.55 3.67 7.38
CA ASN A 35 -10.93 4.78 8.12
C ASN A 35 -9.53 5.14 7.59
N SER A 36 -9.07 4.47 6.54
CA SER A 36 -7.80 4.78 5.88
C SER A 36 -7.90 6.10 5.11
N ALA A 37 -6.87 6.94 5.24
CA ALA A 37 -6.71 8.12 4.37
C ALA A 37 -6.43 7.73 2.89
N VAL A 38 -6.24 6.45 2.60
CA VAL A 38 -6.03 5.94 1.25
C VAL A 38 -7.37 5.72 0.56
N HIS A 39 -7.61 6.44 -0.51
CA HIS A 39 -8.79 6.23 -1.36
C HIS A 39 -8.59 4.98 -2.23
N TYR A 40 -9.30 3.91 -1.90
CA TYR A 40 -9.19 2.62 -2.59
C TYR A 40 -10.05 2.52 -3.86
N ASP A 41 -10.97 3.44 -4.07
CA ASP A 41 -11.94 3.53 -5.16
C ASP A 41 -11.47 4.42 -6.34
N VAL A 42 -10.23 4.91 -6.29
CA VAL A 42 -9.70 5.75 -7.36
C VAL A 42 -9.53 4.94 -8.64
N ALA A 43 -10.06 5.47 -9.73
CA ALA A 43 -9.98 4.83 -11.04
C ALA A 43 -8.52 4.55 -11.47
N PRO A 44 -8.25 3.40 -12.09
CA PRO A 44 -6.92 3.08 -12.60
C PRO A 44 -6.40 4.14 -13.56
N ALA A 45 -5.11 4.43 -13.48
CA ALA A 45 -4.43 5.33 -14.40
C ALA A 45 -3.82 4.56 -15.57
N LYS A 46 -3.80 5.21 -16.74
CA LYS A 46 -3.02 4.76 -17.90
C LYS A 46 -1.56 5.24 -17.76
N PRO A 47 -0.60 4.58 -18.43
CA PRO A 47 0.77 5.05 -18.50
C PRO A 47 0.86 6.48 -19.06
N ALA A 48 1.68 7.33 -18.46
CA ALA A 48 1.94 8.69 -18.92
C ALA A 48 2.94 8.73 -20.10
N MET A 49 3.69 7.64 -20.31
CA MET A 49 4.68 7.50 -21.38
C MET A 49 4.71 6.07 -21.91
N SER A 50 5.32 5.86 -23.06
CA SER A 50 5.55 4.51 -23.58
C SER A 50 6.57 3.74 -22.73
N CYS A 51 6.48 2.40 -22.73
CA CYS A 51 7.41 1.56 -21.98
C CYS A 51 8.86 1.86 -22.39
N VAL A 52 9.16 1.93 -23.68
CA VAL A 52 10.53 2.19 -24.16
C VAL A 52 11.08 3.56 -23.71
N SER A 53 10.21 4.55 -23.51
CA SER A 53 10.63 5.89 -23.08
C SER A 53 11.13 5.91 -21.63
N VAL A 54 10.85 4.88 -20.84
CA VAL A 54 11.34 4.76 -19.45
C VAL A 54 12.88 4.68 -19.43
N ALA A 55 13.52 4.19 -20.50
CA ALA A 55 14.98 4.19 -20.61
C ALA A 55 15.60 5.60 -20.48
N ASN A 56 14.85 6.63 -20.85
CA ASN A 56 15.31 8.02 -20.79
C ASN A 56 15.27 8.62 -19.37
N LEU A 57 14.75 7.88 -18.38
CA LEU A 57 14.71 8.29 -16.97
C LEU A 57 15.99 7.95 -16.21
N ALA A 58 17.02 7.42 -16.87
CA ALA A 58 18.32 7.20 -16.27
C ALA A 58 18.90 8.52 -15.73
N THR A 59 19.59 8.45 -14.59
CA THR A 59 20.26 9.57 -13.93
C THR A 59 21.72 9.24 -13.67
N ALA A 60 22.49 10.16 -13.10
CA ALA A 60 23.86 9.87 -12.67
C ALA A 60 23.94 8.74 -11.63
N GLU A 61 22.89 8.57 -10.82
CA GLU A 61 22.84 7.59 -9.74
C GLU A 61 22.09 6.31 -10.13
N THR A 62 21.27 6.38 -11.20
CA THR A 62 20.40 5.27 -11.60
C THR A 62 20.63 4.91 -13.06
N THR A 63 21.14 3.72 -13.30
CA THR A 63 21.31 3.14 -14.62
C THR A 63 20.12 2.26 -14.97
N ILE A 64 19.47 2.51 -16.10
CA ILE A 64 18.46 1.60 -16.64
C ILE A 64 19.19 0.57 -17.53
N ILE A 65 19.12 -0.70 -17.16
CA ILE A 65 19.81 -1.79 -17.87
C ILE A 65 18.95 -2.32 -19.00
N SER A 66 17.65 -2.55 -18.74
CA SER A 66 16.73 -2.99 -19.79
C SER A 66 15.32 -2.47 -19.56
N VAL A 67 14.61 -2.26 -20.65
CA VAL A 67 13.20 -1.90 -20.67
C VAL A 67 12.51 -2.74 -21.73
N ARG A 68 11.44 -3.44 -21.35
CA ARG A 68 10.68 -4.26 -22.30
C ARG A 68 9.21 -4.34 -21.92
N THR A 69 8.35 -4.39 -22.92
CA THR A 69 6.94 -4.77 -22.75
C THR A 69 6.86 -6.28 -22.59
N VAL A 70 6.20 -6.73 -21.54
CA VAL A 70 5.85 -8.14 -21.31
C VAL A 70 4.38 -8.29 -21.65
N PRO A 71 4.03 -9.11 -22.65
CA PRO A 71 2.62 -9.31 -23.02
C PRO A 71 1.85 -10.01 -21.93
N GLU A 72 0.53 -9.92 -21.99
CA GLU A 72 -0.36 -10.66 -21.10
C GLU A 72 -0.13 -12.17 -21.25
N ALA A 73 0.08 -12.86 -20.14
CA ALA A 73 0.24 -14.30 -20.08
C ALA A 73 -0.19 -14.84 -18.70
N ASP A 74 -0.79 -16.01 -18.65
CA ASP A 74 -1.20 -16.71 -17.41
C ASP A 74 -2.04 -15.84 -16.45
N GLY A 75 -2.88 -14.97 -17.02
CA GLY A 75 -3.70 -14.01 -16.27
C GLY A 75 -2.92 -12.88 -15.61
N VAL A 76 -1.64 -12.74 -15.89
CA VAL A 76 -0.83 -11.55 -15.55
C VAL A 76 -1.01 -10.54 -16.68
N PRO A 77 -1.49 -9.31 -16.40
CA PRO A 77 -1.74 -8.33 -17.44
C PRO A 77 -0.43 -7.86 -18.11
N GLU A 78 -0.56 -7.33 -19.33
CA GLU A 78 0.55 -6.66 -19.99
C GLU A 78 1.13 -5.57 -19.09
N HIS A 79 2.46 -5.52 -19.04
CA HIS A 79 3.18 -4.57 -18.21
C HIS A 79 4.54 -4.21 -18.81
N CYS A 80 5.06 -3.07 -18.39
CA CYS A 80 6.44 -2.67 -18.71
C CYS A 80 7.37 -3.20 -17.62
N ARG A 81 8.33 -4.04 -17.98
CA ARG A 81 9.39 -4.51 -17.09
C ARG A 81 10.65 -3.67 -17.31
N VAL A 82 11.14 -3.10 -16.24
CA VAL A 82 12.35 -2.28 -16.19
C VAL A 82 13.33 -2.93 -15.23
N THR A 83 14.57 -3.13 -15.66
CA THR A 83 15.65 -3.53 -14.76
C THR A 83 16.70 -2.45 -14.71
N GLY A 84 17.31 -2.26 -13.56
CA GLY A 84 18.30 -1.22 -13.40
C GLY A 84 19.21 -1.43 -12.19
N LEU A 85 20.08 -0.46 -12.01
CA LEU A 85 21.06 -0.38 -10.94
C LEU A 85 21.03 1.02 -10.34
N ILE A 86 20.88 1.10 -9.04
CA ILE A 86 21.16 2.32 -8.26
C ILE A 86 22.57 2.17 -7.71
N GLN A 87 23.40 3.18 -7.98
CA GLN A 87 24.82 3.16 -7.59
C GLN A 87 24.99 3.00 -6.07
N PRO A 88 26.04 2.25 -5.60
CA PRO A 88 27.01 1.56 -6.44
C PRO A 88 26.55 0.17 -6.92
N GLU A 89 25.62 -0.55 -6.23
CA GLU A 89 25.37 -1.98 -6.48
C GLU A 89 23.93 -2.44 -6.27
N ILE A 90 22.97 -1.54 -6.02
CA ILE A 90 21.58 -1.93 -5.74
C ILE A 90 20.85 -2.24 -7.03
N ARG A 91 20.69 -3.51 -7.34
CA ARG A 91 19.88 -3.95 -8.47
C ARG A 91 18.40 -3.88 -8.15
N PHE A 92 17.59 -3.46 -9.10
CA PHE A 92 16.15 -3.46 -8.99
C PHE A 92 15.48 -4.01 -10.24
N GLU A 93 14.29 -4.52 -10.07
CA GLU A 93 13.33 -4.79 -11.13
C GLU A 93 12.02 -4.08 -10.80
N LEU A 94 11.47 -3.34 -11.76
CA LEU A 94 10.23 -2.60 -11.63
C LEU A 94 9.27 -3.07 -12.72
N ASN A 95 8.05 -3.42 -12.34
CA ASN A 95 6.99 -3.87 -13.23
C ASN A 95 5.82 -2.90 -13.17
N LEU A 96 5.50 -2.24 -14.28
CA LEU A 96 4.53 -1.18 -14.40
C LEU A 96 3.35 -1.65 -15.23
N PRO A 97 2.16 -1.89 -14.64
CA PRO A 97 0.98 -2.36 -15.38
C PRO A 97 0.39 -1.25 -16.26
N ILE A 98 -0.24 -1.64 -17.38
CA ILE A 98 -0.95 -0.69 -18.27
C ILE A 98 -2.24 -0.13 -17.66
N LYS A 99 -2.78 -0.79 -16.63
CA LYS A 99 -3.92 -0.34 -15.82
C LYS A 99 -3.47 -0.24 -14.37
N TRP A 100 -2.81 0.86 -14.05
CA TRP A 100 -2.24 1.05 -12.72
C TRP A 100 -3.30 1.49 -11.71
N ASN A 101 -3.46 0.75 -10.60
CA ASN A 101 -4.37 1.06 -9.51
C ASN A 101 -3.88 2.22 -8.59
N ARG A 102 -2.84 2.94 -9.00
CA ARG A 102 -2.17 4.04 -8.29
C ARG A 102 -1.45 3.62 -7.01
N ARG A 103 -1.18 2.34 -6.85
CA ARG A 103 -0.45 1.79 -5.71
C ARG A 103 0.85 1.15 -6.15
N PHE A 104 1.78 1.18 -5.24
CA PHE A 104 3.08 0.58 -5.41
C PHE A 104 3.26 -0.55 -4.38
N TYR A 105 3.75 -1.68 -4.83
CA TYR A 105 4.12 -2.81 -3.99
C TYR A 105 5.62 -3.04 -4.12
N MET A 106 6.36 -2.92 -3.03
CA MET A 106 7.79 -3.24 -2.98
C MET A 106 8.02 -4.48 -2.15
N HIS A 107 8.68 -5.48 -2.76
CA HIS A 107 9.08 -6.69 -2.08
C HIS A 107 10.52 -6.53 -1.59
N GLY A 108 10.70 -6.49 -0.28
CA GLY A 108 12.03 -6.47 0.32
C GLY A 108 12.64 -7.85 0.40
N ASN A 109 13.97 -7.93 0.31
CA ASN A 109 14.72 -9.13 0.65
C ASN A 109 14.87 -9.27 2.15
N GLY A 110 14.87 -10.52 2.64
CA GLY A 110 15.23 -10.83 4.02
C GLY A 110 16.74 -11.11 4.15
N GLY A 111 17.23 -11.05 5.37
CA GLY A 111 18.61 -11.45 5.70
C GLY A 111 19.69 -10.68 4.94
N PHE A 112 20.64 -11.41 4.40
CA PHE A 112 21.73 -10.88 3.57
C PHE A 112 21.27 -10.74 2.14
N ALA A 113 20.53 -9.69 1.81
CA ALA A 113 19.98 -9.40 0.48
C ALA A 113 20.95 -9.70 -0.70
N GLY A 114 20.46 -9.68 -1.93
CA GLY A 114 21.25 -9.91 -3.15
C GLY A 114 20.74 -11.07 -4.01
N GLU A 115 19.64 -11.71 -3.60
CA GLU A 115 19.01 -12.75 -4.40
C GLU A 115 18.39 -12.17 -5.69
N ALA A 116 18.43 -12.98 -6.75
CA ALA A 116 17.87 -12.59 -8.04
C ALA A 116 16.35 -12.36 -7.97
N PRO A 117 15.77 -11.48 -8.82
CA PRO A 117 14.32 -11.25 -8.90
C PRO A 117 13.50 -12.51 -9.22
N GLU A 118 14.12 -13.53 -9.79
CA GLU A 118 13.48 -14.81 -10.15
C GLU A 118 13.64 -15.88 -9.07
N PHE A 119 14.24 -15.56 -7.92
CA PHE A 119 14.46 -16.54 -6.85
C PHE A 119 13.22 -16.77 -5.99
N GLY A 120 12.94 -18.03 -5.66
CA GLY A 120 11.91 -18.43 -4.70
C GLY A 120 10.50 -18.01 -5.12
N SER A 121 9.78 -17.35 -4.23
CA SER A 121 8.39 -16.91 -4.44
C SER A 121 8.25 -15.54 -5.12
N ARG A 122 9.33 -14.84 -5.43
CA ARG A 122 9.30 -13.49 -6.01
C ARG A 122 8.51 -13.39 -7.30
N PRO A 123 8.67 -14.30 -8.29
CA PRO A 123 7.85 -14.24 -9.49
C PRO A 123 6.35 -14.35 -9.22
N THR A 124 5.96 -15.20 -8.28
CA THR A 124 4.54 -15.36 -7.88
C THR A 124 4.00 -14.13 -7.18
N ILE A 125 4.77 -13.53 -6.27
CA ILE A 125 4.39 -12.31 -5.54
C ILE A 125 4.22 -11.16 -6.53
N ARG A 126 5.16 -10.96 -7.44
CA ARG A 126 5.10 -9.97 -8.51
C ARG A 126 3.88 -10.18 -9.42
N ALA A 127 3.63 -11.40 -9.86
CA ALA A 127 2.46 -11.74 -10.67
C ALA A 127 1.14 -11.39 -9.95
N ASN A 128 1.03 -11.71 -8.67
CA ASN A 128 -0.15 -11.39 -7.87
C ASN A 128 -0.35 -9.89 -7.69
N ALA A 129 0.71 -9.12 -7.49
CA ALA A 129 0.65 -7.67 -7.41
C ALA A 129 0.17 -7.06 -8.75
N LEU A 130 0.72 -7.51 -9.88
CA LEU A 130 0.33 -7.06 -11.21
C LEU A 130 -1.13 -7.42 -11.54
N LYS A 131 -1.62 -8.61 -11.17
CA LYS A 131 -3.03 -9.01 -11.33
C LYS A 131 -3.99 -8.06 -10.61
N GLN A 132 -3.55 -7.46 -9.52
CA GLN A 132 -4.30 -6.47 -8.75
C GLN A 132 -4.05 -5.03 -9.23
N GLY A 133 -3.24 -4.83 -10.27
CA GLY A 133 -2.95 -3.54 -10.87
C GLY A 133 -1.89 -2.72 -10.12
N PHE A 134 -1.14 -3.31 -9.19
CA PHE A 134 -0.02 -2.60 -8.54
C PHE A 134 1.16 -2.44 -9.49
N ALA A 135 1.85 -1.30 -9.40
CA ALA A 135 3.25 -1.25 -9.81
C ALA A 135 4.06 -2.04 -8.77
N ALA A 136 4.95 -2.92 -9.22
CA ALA A 136 5.66 -3.86 -8.33
C ALA A 136 7.17 -3.78 -8.53
N ALA A 137 7.93 -3.74 -7.42
CA ALA A 137 9.38 -3.82 -7.38
C ALA A 137 9.87 -4.91 -6.41
#